data_81818553f600f2ab0a9bdfd6f4684aa2
#
_entry.id   81818553f600f2ab0a9bdfd6f4684aa2
#
_cell.length_a   1.000
_cell.length_b   1.000
_cell.length_c   1.000
_cell.angle_alpha   90.00
_cell.angle_beta   90.00
_cell.angle_gamma   90.00
#
_symmetry.space_group_name_H-M   'P 1'
#
loop_
_entity.id
_entity.type
_entity.pdbx_description
1 polymer ?
#
loop_
_entity_poly.entity_id
_entity_poly.type
_entity_poly.pdbx_seq_one_letter_code
_entity_poly.pdbx_strand_id
1 'polypeptide(L)'
;MEIHVESLVIEVTRRCNMKCEHCLRGDAQNLDISTATLSEIAKHIYPGSVTFTGGEPSLNVPAIKRYFELAERYGTMPNFFYVATNGAASKEQMRDLALTLLEAYSKMEEPDMCEVDVSVDMFHEAFRDNDNAKILSGLSFFGQGKQHSVKDDDLNWLLNTGRANKNCIGVRAPEVLRTDMDELVTDYSTEYNSIAFDTLYIAANGNVVDGCDSSYEDIDDEENVICKVNQLQKKVKDYVKNADSQIS
;
A
#
# COMPACT_ATOMS: atom_id res chain seq x y z
N MET A 1 -13.82 -12.04 -14.50
CA MET A 1 -13.46 -12.66 -13.19
C MET A 1 -13.23 -11.54 -12.23
N GLU A 2 -13.89 -11.55 -11.10
CA GLU A 2 -13.71 -10.60 -10.01
C GLU A 2 -12.48 -11.03 -9.19
N ILE A 3 -11.62 -10.07 -8.83
CA ILE A 3 -10.42 -10.32 -8.04
C ILE A 3 -10.65 -9.66 -6.68
N HIS A 4 -10.94 -10.46 -5.67
CA HIS A 4 -11.11 -9.99 -4.30
C HIS A 4 -9.76 -9.99 -3.58
N VAL A 5 -9.46 -8.91 -2.87
CA VAL A 5 -8.21 -8.76 -2.11
C VAL A 5 -8.58 -8.22 -0.73
N GLU A 6 -8.30 -8.95 0.33
CA GLU A 6 -8.64 -8.49 1.67
C GLU A 6 -7.88 -7.20 2.01
N SER A 7 -6.56 -7.18 1.77
CA SER A 7 -5.71 -6.02 2.00
C SER A 7 -4.95 -5.60 0.73
N LEU A 8 -5.42 -4.56 0.06
CA LEU A 8 -4.76 -4.00 -1.11
C LEU A 8 -3.80 -2.89 -0.71
N VAL A 9 -2.54 -3.02 -1.05
CA VAL A 9 -1.53 -1.99 -0.81
C VAL A 9 -1.13 -1.33 -2.13
N ILE A 10 -1.26 -0.01 -2.23
CA ILE A 10 -0.94 0.77 -3.43
C ILE A 10 0.23 1.71 -3.15
N GLU A 11 1.35 1.50 -3.82
CA GLU A 11 2.48 2.42 -3.83
C GLU A 11 2.18 3.57 -4.80
N VAL A 12 1.73 4.71 -4.25
CA VAL A 12 1.35 5.85 -5.10
C VAL A 12 2.55 6.62 -5.63
N THR A 13 3.71 6.52 -4.97
CA THR A 13 4.94 7.20 -5.37
C THR A 13 6.15 6.57 -4.68
N ARG A 14 7.32 6.60 -5.33
CA ARG A 14 8.61 6.31 -4.71
C ARG A 14 9.39 7.57 -4.31
N ARG A 15 8.83 8.74 -4.57
CA ARG A 15 9.38 10.00 -4.08
C ARG A 15 9.21 10.08 -2.57
N CYS A 16 10.24 10.58 -1.89
CA CYS A 16 10.21 10.85 -0.47
C CYS A 16 11.03 12.13 -0.19
N ASN A 17 10.54 12.94 0.73
CA ASN A 17 11.22 14.15 1.19
C ASN A 17 12.13 13.88 2.40
N MET A 18 12.26 12.60 2.83
CA MET A 18 13.13 12.18 3.93
C MET A 18 14.14 11.12 3.50
N LYS A 19 15.16 10.93 4.33
CA LYS A 19 16.21 9.91 4.17
C LYS A 19 16.43 9.15 5.48
N CYS A 20 15.33 8.57 6.02
CA CYS A 20 15.38 7.84 7.29
C CYS A 20 16.34 6.65 7.20
N GLU A 21 17.21 6.50 8.20
CA GLU A 21 18.25 5.44 8.21
C GLU A 21 17.65 4.03 8.23
N HIS A 22 16.46 3.88 8.84
CA HIS A 22 15.74 2.62 8.97
C HIS A 22 14.81 2.28 7.78
N CYS A 23 14.77 3.12 6.75
CA CYS A 23 13.79 2.95 5.66
C CYS A 23 13.91 1.59 4.97
N LEU A 24 12.88 0.76 5.10
CA LEU A 24 12.83 -0.57 4.49
C LEU A 24 12.82 -0.51 2.96
N ARG A 25 12.28 0.58 2.37
CA ARG A 25 12.19 0.75 0.90
C ARG A 25 13.54 1.05 0.24
N GLY A 26 14.48 1.66 0.95
CA GLY A 26 15.75 2.11 0.39
C GLY A 26 15.74 3.57 -0.05
N ASP A 27 16.47 3.90 -1.12
CA ASP A 27 16.59 5.27 -1.60
C ASP A 27 15.35 5.69 -2.41
N ALA A 28 14.89 6.93 -2.18
CA ALA A 28 13.78 7.50 -2.92
C ALA A 28 14.08 7.54 -4.43
N GLN A 29 13.06 7.26 -5.23
CA GLN A 29 13.13 7.27 -6.69
C GLN A 29 12.13 8.28 -7.24
N ASN A 30 12.41 8.88 -8.40
CA ASN A 30 11.48 9.78 -9.06
C ASN A 30 10.48 8.99 -9.92
N LEU A 31 9.56 8.29 -9.24
CA LEU A 31 8.56 7.45 -9.87
C LEU A 31 7.22 7.65 -9.18
N ASP A 32 6.21 8.00 -9.95
CA ASP A 32 4.82 8.08 -9.54
C ASP A 32 4.00 6.99 -10.24
N ILE A 33 2.98 6.47 -9.58
CA ILE A 33 2.05 5.53 -10.18
C ILE A 33 1.30 6.18 -11.34
N SER A 34 1.11 5.45 -12.44
CA SER A 34 0.40 5.98 -13.60
C SER A 34 -1.13 5.90 -13.42
N THR A 35 -1.86 6.83 -14.06
CA THR A 35 -3.34 6.75 -14.11
C THR A 35 -3.81 5.47 -14.81
N ALA A 36 -3.04 4.94 -15.74
CA ALA A 36 -3.36 3.67 -16.40
C ALA A 36 -3.30 2.51 -15.40
N THR A 37 -2.25 2.45 -14.57
CA THR A 37 -2.11 1.46 -13.48
C THR A 37 -3.29 1.57 -12.50
N LEU A 38 -3.62 2.78 -12.02
CA LEU A 38 -4.77 3.01 -11.14
C LEU A 38 -6.10 2.56 -11.77
N SER A 39 -6.25 2.77 -13.09
CA SER A 39 -7.46 2.34 -13.81
C SER A 39 -7.57 0.82 -13.89
N GLU A 40 -6.46 0.11 -14.08
CA GLU A 40 -6.47 -1.36 -14.10
C GLU A 40 -6.78 -1.93 -12.71
N ILE A 41 -6.22 -1.34 -11.64
CA ILE A 41 -6.56 -1.70 -10.26
C ILE A 41 -8.08 -1.56 -10.05
N ALA A 42 -8.60 -0.34 -10.23
CA ALA A 42 -9.98 -0.02 -9.93
C ALA A 42 -11.02 -0.75 -10.81
N LYS A 43 -10.63 -1.24 -11.99
CA LYS A 43 -11.55 -2.02 -12.85
C LYS A 43 -11.74 -3.46 -12.41
N HIS A 44 -10.72 -4.04 -11.77
CA HIS A 44 -10.63 -5.49 -11.68
C HIS A 44 -10.48 -6.01 -10.26
N ILE A 45 -10.05 -5.15 -9.32
CA ILE A 45 -9.80 -5.53 -7.94
C ILE A 45 -10.90 -4.97 -7.03
N TYR A 46 -11.48 -5.85 -6.23
CA TYR A 46 -12.48 -5.57 -5.20
C TYR A 46 -11.80 -5.69 -3.84
N PRO A 47 -11.27 -4.60 -3.28
CA PRO A 47 -10.53 -4.66 -2.04
C PRO A 47 -11.44 -4.58 -0.81
N GLY A 48 -11.15 -5.39 0.22
CA GLY A 48 -11.72 -5.20 1.56
C GLY A 48 -11.19 -3.91 2.18
N SER A 49 -9.87 -3.71 2.12
CA SER A 49 -9.23 -2.47 2.55
C SER A 49 -8.21 -1.98 1.53
N VAL A 50 -7.90 -0.67 1.55
CA VAL A 50 -6.81 -0.09 0.79
C VAL A 50 -5.83 0.64 1.69
N THR A 51 -4.55 0.33 1.54
CA THR A 51 -3.45 1.08 2.15
C THR A 51 -2.70 1.87 1.09
N PHE A 52 -2.58 3.19 1.28
CA PHE A 52 -1.70 4.00 0.42
C PHE A 52 -0.34 4.15 1.06
N THR A 53 0.67 3.76 0.31
CA THR A 53 2.07 3.75 0.73
C THR A 53 2.98 4.31 -0.36
N GLY A 54 4.28 4.19 -0.14
CA GLY A 54 5.31 4.56 -1.11
C GLY A 54 6.58 5.01 -0.41
N GLY A 55 7.26 6.00 -0.97
CA GLY A 55 8.24 6.80 -0.26
C GLY A 55 7.54 7.69 0.75
N GLU A 56 6.78 8.68 0.25
CA GLU A 56 5.88 9.50 1.06
C GLU A 56 4.57 9.75 0.28
N PRO A 57 3.45 9.14 0.67
CA PRO A 57 2.21 9.22 -0.11
C PRO A 57 1.62 10.63 -0.22
N SER A 58 1.86 11.50 0.77
CA SER A 58 1.41 12.90 0.71
C SER A 58 2.08 13.73 -0.40
N LEU A 59 3.14 13.22 -1.02
CA LEU A 59 3.75 13.85 -2.21
C LEU A 59 3.01 13.53 -3.50
N ASN A 60 2.03 12.60 -3.48
CA ASN A 60 1.21 12.25 -4.64
C ASN A 60 -0.28 12.09 -4.29
N VAL A 61 -0.83 13.04 -3.56
CA VAL A 61 -2.26 13.11 -3.23
C VAL A 61 -3.17 13.00 -4.47
N PRO A 62 -2.82 13.57 -5.65
CA PRO A 62 -3.63 13.39 -6.85
C PRO A 62 -3.85 11.94 -7.27
N ALA A 63 -2.87 11.05 -7.02
CA ALA A 63 -3.04 9.62 -7.31
C ALA A 63 -4.03 8.95 -6.34
N ILE A 64 -3.99 9.29 -5.05
CA ILE A 64 -4.95 8.82 -4.04
C ILE A 64 -6.37 9.24 -4.43
N LYS A 65 -6.56 10.53 -4.72
CA LYS A 65 -7.84 11.05 -5.18
C LYS A 65 -8.32 10.33 -6.44
N ARG A 66 -7.42 10.16 -7.41
CA ARG A 66 -7.73 9.49 -8.68
C ARG A 66 -8.14 8.04 -8.50
N TYR A 67 -7.51 7.32 -7.56
CA TYR A 67 -7.92 5.95 -7.24
C TYR A 67 -9.37 5.91 -6.75
N PHE A 68 -9.75 6.73 -5.77
CA PHE A 68 -11.11 6.75 -5.24
C PHE A 68 -12.15 7.15 -6.30
N GLU A 69 -11.85 8.13 -7.16
CA GLU A 69 -12.73 8.48 -8.29
C GLU A 69 -12.96 7.32 -9.26
N LEU A 70 -11.93 6.53 -9.51
CA LEU A 70 -12.00 5.37 -10.38
C LEU A 70 -12.73 4.21 -9.70
N ALA A 71 -12.42 3.92 -8.43
CA ALA A 71 -13.08 2.89 -7.65
C ALA A 71 -14.59 3.14 -7.52
N GLU A 72 -15.00 4.38 -7.25
CA GLU A 72 -16.41 4.78 -7.26
C GLU A 72 -17.06 4.54 -8.63
N ARG A 73 -16.39 4.94 -9.71
CA ARG A 73 -16.87 4.75 -11.08
C ARG A 73 -17.09 3.29 -11.44
N TYR A 74 -16.20 2.41 -10.99
CA TYR A 74 -16.26 0.98 -11.33
C TYR A 74 -16.98 0.12 -10.29
N GLY A 75 -17.41 0.72 -9.17
CA GLY A 75 -18.11 0.01 -8.09
C GLY A 75 -17.19 -0.92 -7.29
N THR A 76 -15.93 -0.54 -7.15
CA THR A 76 -14.87 -1.30 -6.46
C THR A 76 -14.29 -0.51 -5.28
N MET A 77 -15.12 0.29 -4.63
CA MET A 77 -14.70 1.03 -3.42
C MET A 77 -14.30 0.04 -2.32
N PRO A 78 -13.19 0.29 -1.59
CA PRO A 78 -12.86 -0.47 -0.40
C PRO A 78 -13.85 -0.22 0.72
N ASN A 79 -13.92 -1.12 1.71
CA ASN A 79 -14.73 -0.89 2.91
C ASN A 79 -14.11 0.20 3.80
N PHE A 80 -12.79 0.26 3.87
CA PHE A 80 -12.03 1.28 4.61
C PHE A 80 -10.64 1.52 4.00
N PHE A 81 -9.94 2.53 4.49
CA PHE A 81 -8.58 2.86 4.05
C PHE A 81 -7.62 3.09 5.22
N TYR A 82 -6.33 2.91 4.93
CA TYR A 82 -5.23 3.31 5.80
C TYR A 82 -4.18 4.14 5.04
N VAL A 83 -3.66 5.17 5.69
CA VAL A 83 -2.56 5.99 5.16
C VAL A 83 -1.56 6.28 6.26
N ALA A 84 -0.29 5.92 6.06
CA ALA A 84 0.81 6.37 6.90
C ALA A 84 1.61 7.46 6.18
N THR A 85 1.84 8.59 6.84
CA THR A 85 2.64 9.70 6.32
C THR A 85 3.74 10.11 7.31
N ASN A 86 4.87 10.56 6.80
CA ASN A 86 5.90 11.16 7.64
C ASN A 86 5.56 12.59 8.14
N GLY A 87 4.45 13.15 7.66
CA GLY A 87 3.96 14.48 8.05
C GLY A 87 4.81 15.66 7.59
N ALA A 88 5.88 15.44 6.83
CA ALA A 88 6.86 16.48 6.45
C ALA A 88 6.57 17.16 5.11
N ALA A 89 5.40 16.91 4.52
CA ALA A 89 4.98 17.59 3.31
C ALA A 89 4.57 19.06 3.57
N SER A 90 4.39 19.84 2.51
CA SER A 90 3.94 21.22 2.63
C SER A 90 2.53 21.29 3.24
N LYS A 91 2.20 22.46 3.82
CA LYS A 91 0.86 22.70 4.38
C LYS A 91 -0.26 22.48 3.34
N GLU A 92 -0.01 22.84 2.10
CA GLU A 92 -0.95 22.65 0.99
C GLU A 92 -1.16 21.16 0.72
N GLN A 93 -0.09 20.38 0.59
CA GLN A 93 -0.17 18.92 0.38
C GLN A 93 -0.87 18.19 1.54
N MET A 94 -0.56 18.56 2.79
CA MET A 94 -1.23 17.96 3.96
C MET A 94 -2.73 18.32 4.01
N ARG A 95 -3.09 19.54 3.60
CA ARG A 95 -4.49 19.95 3.47
C ARG A 95 -5.20 19.19 2.36
N ASP A 96 -4.57 19.03 1.20
CA ASP A 96 -5.14 18.30 0.07
C ASP A 96 -5.32 16.82 0.43
N LEU A 97 -4.36 16.23 1.15
CA LEU A 97 -4.50 14.88 1.69
C LEU A 97 -5.71 14.79 2.62
N ALA A 98 -5.82 15.68 3.62
CA ALA A 98 -6.94 15.69 4.57
C ALA A 98 -8.30 15.79 3.86
N LEU A 99 -8.43 16.69 2.88
CA LEU A 99 -9.66 16.88 2.11
C LEU A 99 -10.00 15.65 1.25
N THR A 100 -8.99 15.05 0.61
CA THR A 100 -9.16 13.84 -0.21
C THR A 100 -9.64 12.66 0.65
N LEU A 101 -9.00 12.46 1.81
CA LEU A 101 -9.38 11.38 2.72
C LEU A 101 -10.75 11.62 3.37
N LEU A 102 -11.11 12.87 3.69
CA LEU A 102 -12.43 13.21 4.23
C LEU A 102 -13.55 12.95 3.20
N GLU A 103 -13.31 13.27 1.92
CA GLU A 103 -14.24 12.94 0.84
C GLU A 103 -14.43 11.42 0.70
N ALA A 104 -13.32 10.66 0.71
CA ALA A 104 -13.36 9.21 0.64
C ALA A 104 -14.08 8.59 1.86
N TYR A 105 -13.74 9.04 3.07
CA TYR A 105 -14.33 8.59 4.34
C TYR A 105 -15.87 8.61 4.32
N SER A 106 -16.46 9.64 3.72
CA SER A 106 -17.91 9.78 3.61
C SER A 106 -18.59 8.71 2.76
N LYS A 107 -17.82 7.89 2.03
CA LYS A 107 -18.29 6.87 1.09
C LYS A 107 -17.91 5.45 1.51
N MET A 108 -17.17 5.29 2.60
CA MET A 108 -16.74 3.98 3.11
C MET A 108 -17.89 3.22 3.77
N GLU A 109 -17.89 1.90 3.62
CA GLU A 109 -18.85 1.02 4.31
C GLU A 109 -18.51 0.86 5.79
N GLU A 110 -17.21 0.84 6.11
CA GLU A 110 -16.68 0.69 7.48
C GLU A 110 -15.85 1.93 7.90
N PRO A 111 -16.48 3.13 8.01
CA PRO A 111 -15.74 4.36 8.26
C PRO A 111 -14.98 4.35 9.61
N ASP A 112 -15.45 3.60 10.59
CA ASP A 112 -14.79 3.47 11.90
C ASP A 112 -13.45 2.71 11.81
N MET A 113 -13.21 2.01 10.71
CA MET A 113 -11.94 1.32 10.42
C MET A 113 -10.96 2.18 9.62
N CYS A 114 -11.41 3.35 9.11
CA CYS A 114 -10.52 4.26 8.39
C CYS A 114 -9.49 4.87 9.33
N GLU A 115 -8.24 4.99 8.86
CA GLU A 115 -7.18 5.59 9.67
C GLU A 115 -6.17 6.35 8.81
N VAL A 116 -5.71 7.49 9.32
CA VAL A 116 -4.53 8.20 8.84
C VAL A 116 -3.58 8.45 9.99
N ASP A 117 -2.33 7.98 9.86
CA ASP A 117 -1.31 8.11 10.88
C ASP A 117 -0.13 8.97 10.43
N VAL A 118 0.44 9.68 11.38
CA VAL A 118 1.75 10.34 11.22
C VAL A 118 2.81 9.50 11.92
N SER A 119 3.87 9.16 11.18
CA SER A 119 4.99 8.40 11.75
C SER A 119 5.64 9.15 12.91
N VAL A 120 5.68 8.51 14.08
CA VAL A 120 6.25 9.05 15.31
C VAL A 120 7.18 8.02 15.92
N ASP A 121 8.45 8.10 15.58
CA ASP A 121 9.52 7.27 16.11
C ASP A 121 10.81 8.06 16.19
N MET A 122 11.89 7.46 16.69
CA MET A 122 13.19 8.11 16.85
C MET A 122 13.78 8.65 15.54
N PHE A 123 13.40 8.12 14.39
CA PHE A 123 13.89 8.56 13.08
C PHE A 123 13.06 9.72 12.51
N HIS A 124 11.90 10.02 13.11
CA HIS A 124 10.98 11.09 12.71
C HIS A 124 10.86 12.21 13.75
N GLU A 125 11.75 12.26 14.75
CA GLU A 125 11.69 13.25 15.84
C GLU A 125 11.67 14.70 15.37
N ALA A 126 12.46 15.04 14.35
CA ALA A 126 12.51 16.39 13.79
C ALA A 126 11.16 16.89 13.21
N PHE A 127 10.20 15.99 13.04
CA PHE A 127 8.89 16.26 12.42
C PHE A 127 7.71 16.12 13.38
N ARG A 128 7.95 15.68 14.63
CA ARG A 128 6.89 15.53 15.66
C ARG A 128 6.10 16.81 15.89
N ASP A 129 6.74 17.97 15.80
CA ASP A 129 6.14 19.28 16.01
C ASP A 129 5.82 20.03 14.72
N ASN A 130 5.73 19.30 13.59
CA ASN A 130 5.41 19.91 12.31
C ASN A 130 3.94 20.38 12.30
N ASP A 131 3.73 21.70 12.29
CA ASP A 131 2.39 22.30 12.24
C ASP A 131 1.59 21.88 11.01
N ASN A 132 2.26 21.46 9.92
CA ASN A 132 1.58 20.97 8.72
C ASN A 132 0.89 19.63 8.99
N ALA A 133 1.53 18.72 9.72
CA ALA A 133 0.96 17.42 10.11
C ALA A 133 -0.23 17.57 11.06
N LYS A 134 -0.26 18.63 11.88
CA LYS A 134 -1.38 18.92 12.83
C LYS A 134 -2.72 19.10 12.14
N ILE A 135 -2.74 19.38 10.82
CA ILE A 135 -3.98 19.45 10.05
C ILE A 135 -4.73 18.12 10.10
N LEU A 136 -4.03 17.00 10.11
CA LEU A 136 -4.63 15.66 10.14
C LEU A 136 -5.30 15.35 11.49
N SER A 137 -4.80 15.93 12.61
CA SER A 137 -5.37 15.68 13.94
C SER A 137 -6.80 16.19 14.12
N GLY A 138 -7.30 16.99 13.18
CA GLY A 138 -8.70 17.41 13.14
C GLY A 138 -9.66 16.39 12.51
N LEU A 139 -9.15 15.31 11.93
CA LEU A 139 -9.97 14.25 11.32
C LEU A 139 -10.42 13.26 12.39
N SER A 140 -11.68 12.78 12.28
CA SER A 140 -12.24 11.79 13.22
C SER A 140 -11.54 10.44 13.15
N PHE A 141 -10.91 10.15 12.04
CA PHE A 141 -10.14 8.92 11.76
C PHE A 141 -8.63 9.14 11.84
N PHE A 142 -8.18 10.20 12.52
CA PHE A 142 -6.77 10.38 12.82
C PHE A 142 -6.34 9.40 13.91
N GLY A 143 -5.43 8.51 13.57
CA GLY A 143 -4.81 7.59 14.51
C GLY A 143 -3.87 8.35 15.45
N GLN A 144 -4.01 8.12 16.76
CA GLN A 144 -3.14 8.76 17.76
C GLN A 144 -1.80 7.99 17.88
N GLY A 145 -1.18 7.64 16.74
CA GLY A 145 0.12 6.97 16.78
C GLY A 145 0.12 5.73 17.68
N LYS A 146 -0.85 4.83 17.52
CA LYS A 146 -0.74 3.45 18.01
C LYS A 146 0.43 2.71 17.40
N GLN A 147 1.09 3.41 16.47
CA GLN A 147 2.36 3.01 15.95
C GLN A 147 3.30 2.87 17.14
N HIS A 148 3.81 1.71 17.22
CA HIS A 148 4.83 1.25 18.10
C HIS A 148 5.64 2.43 18.65
N SER A 149 5.25 2.89 19.85
CA SER A 149 6.12 3.76 20.63
C SER A 149 7.34 2.90 20.94
N VAL A 150 8.21 2.80 19.96
CA VAL A 150 9.48 2.13 20.11
C VAL A 150 10.19 2.91 21.19
N LYS A 151 10.32 2.30 22.34
CA LYS A 151 11.26 2.80 23.35
C LYS A 151 12.58 2.93 22.62
N ASP A 152 13.27 4.03 22.78
CA ASP A 152 14.45 4.45 22.01
C ASP A 152 15.55 3.38 21.85
N ASP A 153 15.46 2.23 22.51
CA ASP A 153 16.45 1.15 22.56
C ASP A 153 15.98 -0.16 21.88
N ASP A 154 14.72 -0.29 21.46
CA ASP A 154 14.23 -1.54 20.87
C ASP A 154 14.13 -1.45 19.34
N LEU A 155 15.21 -1.84 18.66
CA LEU A 155 15.26 -1.92 17.19
C LEU A 155 14.77 -3.27 16.64
N ASN A 156 14.24 -4.16 17.47
CA ASN A 156 13.86 -5.52 17.08
C ASN A 156 12.71 -5.57 16.05
N TRP A 157 12.02 -4.47 15.83
CA TRP A 157 10.97 -4.35 14.82
C TRP A 157 11.51 -3.99 13.43
N LEU A 158 12.74 -3.46 13.33
CA LEU A 158 13.33 -3.02 12.07
C LEU A 158 13.64 -4.18 11.15
N LEU A 159 13.08 -4.12 9.96
CA LEU A 159 13.35 -5.09 8.91
C LEU A 159 14.77 -4.89 8.34
N ASN A 160 15.48 -6.01 8.15
CA ASN A 160 16.83 -6.01 7.58
C ASN A 160 16.77 -5.95 6.04
N THR A 161 16.18 -4.88 5.52
CA THR A 161 16.08 -4.62 4.08
C THR A 161 16.23 -3.12 3.79
N GLY A 162 16.41 -2.73 2.53
CA GLY A 162 16.57 -1.34 2.12
C GLY A 162 17.73 -0.62 2.81
N ARG A 163 17.49 0.59 3.34
CA ARG A 163 18.52 1.35 4.07
C ARG A 163 18.81 0.79 5.45
N ALA A 164 17.84 0.18 6.13
CA ALA A 164 18.09 -0.45 7.42
C ALA A 164 19.16 -1.54 7.31
N ASN A 165 19.13 -2.34 6.24
CA ASN A 165 20.20 -3.31 5.95
C ASN A 165 21.53 -2.60 5.64
N LYS A 166 21.53 -1.63 4.72
CA LYS A 166 22.75 -0.89 4.33
C LYS A 166 23.44 -0.20 5.52
N ASN A 167 22.64 0.25 6.50
CA ASN A 167 23.13 0.89 7.72
C ASN A 167 23.40 -0.10 8.88
N CYS A 168 23.19 -1.40 8.66
CA CYS A 168 23.39 -2.45 9.66
C CYS A 168 22.56 -2.26 10.94
N ILE A 169 21.36 -1.70 10.85
CA ILE A 169 20.44 -1.49 11.96
C ILE A 169 19.19 -2.40 11.90
N GLY A 170 18.93 -3.02 10.73
CA GLY A 170 17.85 -3.99 10.59
C GLY A 170 18.15 -5.30 11.34
N VAL A 171 17.18 -5.77 12.10
CA VAL A 171 17.29 -6.98 12.94
C VAL A 171 16.39 -8.09 12.45
N ARG A 172 15.14 -7.76 12.10
CA ARG A 172 14.14 -8.72 11.64
C ARG A 172 14.35 -9.07 10.17
N ALA A 173 14.36 -10.35 9.84
CA ALA A 173 14.40 -10.78 8.44
C ALA A 173 13.15 -10.29 7.69
N PRO A 174 13.29 -9.78 6.44
CA PRO A 174 12.15 -9.47 5.60
C PRO A 174 11.35 -10.75 5.27
N GLU A 175 10.09 -10.59 4.92
CA GLU A 175 9.28 -11.70 4.42
C GLU A 175 9.79 -12.14 3.05
N VAL A 176 9.68 -13.44 2.78
CA VAL A 176 9.94 -13.99 1.45
C VAL A 176 8.71 -13.70 0.59
N LEU A 177 8.92 -13.02 -0.52
CA LEU A 177 7.85 -12.75 -1.48
C LEU A 177 7.50 -14.02 -2.25
N ARG A 178 6.24 -14.39 -2.25
CA ARG A 178 5.73 -15.56 -2.98
C ARG A 178 5.25 -15.15 -4.36
N THR A 179 5.42 -16.03 -5.32
CA THR A 179 4.96 -15.81 -6.71
C THR A 179 4.11 -16.96 -7.24
N ASP A 180 4.06 -18.07 -6.50
CA ASP A 180 3.22 -19.22 -6.84
C ASP A 180 1.75 -18.92 -6.50
N MET A 181 0.91 -19.06 -7.51
CA MET A 181 -0.52 -18.80 -7.36
C MET A 181 -1.19 -19.77 -6.38
N ASP A 182 -0.68 -21.01 -6.24
CA ASP A 182 -1.21 -22.00 -5.29
C ASP A 182 -0.96 -21.58 -3.82
N GLU A 183 0.06 -20.77 -3.57
CA GLU A 183 0.35 -20.22 -2.24
C GLU A 183 -0.37 -18.90 -1.96
N LEU A 184 -0.73 -18.16 -3.01
CA LEU A 184 -1.29 -16.81 -2.93
C LEU A 184 -2.82 -16.80 -2.91
N VAL A 185 -3.44 -17.72 -3.65
CA VAL A 185 -4.89 -17.78 -3.79
C VAL A 185 -5.50 -18.42 -2.54
N THR A 186 -6.35 -17.69 -1.85
CA THR A 186 -7.03 -18.17 -0.63
C THR A 186 -8.34 -18.86 -0.94
N ASP A 187 -9.02 -18.45 -2.01
CA ASP A 187 -10.26 -19.05 -2.48
C ASP A 187 -10.49 -18.72 -3.97
N TYR A 188 -11.23 -19.59 -4.67
CA TYR A 188 -11.75 -19.28 -5.99
C TYR A 188 -13.07 -19.98 -6.26
N SER A 189 -13.90 -19.38 -7.11
CA SER A 189 -15.18 -19.94 -7.51
C SER A 189 -15.40 -19.74 -9.01
N THR A 190 -15.60 -20.83 -9.72
CA THR A 190 -16.01 -20.82 -11.13
C THR A 190 -17.48 -20.44 -11.28
N GLU A 191 -18.33 -20.81 -10.33
CA GLU A 191 -19.75 -20.45 -10.32
C GLU A 191 -19.94 -18.93 -10.21
N TYR A 192 -19.21 -18.28 -9.28
CA TYR A 192 -19.27 -16.83 -9.08
C TYR A 192 -18.26 -16.06 -9.91
N ASN A 193 -17.43 -16.75 -10.70
CA ASN A 193 -16.38 -16.16 -11.53
C ASN A 193 -15.46 -15.20 -10.73
N SER A 194 -15.02 -15.67 -9.56
CA SER A 194 -14.23 -14.90 -8.59
C SER A 194 -12.99 -15.65 -8.12
N ILE A 195 -12.00 -14.88 -7.63
CA ILE A 195 -10.77 -15.37 -7.01
C ILE A 195 -10.40 -14.43 -5.85
N ALA A 196 -9.83 -14.96 -4.78
CA ALA A 196 -9.50 -14.20 -3.59
C ALA A 196 -8.01 -14.33 -3.19
N PHE A 197 -7.48 -13.24 -2.63
CA PHE A 197 -6.13 -13.10 -2.09
C PHE A 197 -6.20 -12.41 -0.72
N ASP A 198 -5.29 -12.75 0.19
CA ASP A 198 -5.16 -12.03 1.45
C ASP A 198 -4.58 -10.62 1.22
N THR A 199 -3.39 -10.55 0.66
CA THR A 199 -2.69 -9.28 0.43
C THR A 199 -2.11 -9.23 -0.98
N LEU A 200 -2.30 -8.10 -1.65
CA LEU A 200 -1.54 -7.76 -2.86
C LEU A 200 -0.97 -6.36 -2.73
N TYR A 201 0.30 -6.22 -3.08
CA TYR A 201 0.99 -4.94 -3.20
C TYR A 201 1.14 -4.57 -4.67
N ILE A 202 0.68 -3.37 -5.04
CA ILE A 202 0.82 -2.82 -6.38
C ILE A 202 1.84 -1.69 -6.35
N ALA A 203 3.00 -1.94 -6.92
CA ALA A 203 4.07 -0.97 -6.99
C ALA A 203 3.78 0.16 -7.99
N ALA A 204 4.45 1.31 -7.83
CA ALA A 204 4.28 2.46 -8.71
C ALA A 204 4.64 2.17 -10.18
N ASN A 205 5.53 1.21 -10.44
CA ASN A 205 5.86 0.72 -11.79
C ASN A 205 4.86 -0.31 -12.34
N GLY A 206 3.81 -0.62 -11.58
CA GLY A 206 2.76 -1.58 -11.96
C GLY A 206 3.10 -3.05 -11.69
N ASN A 207 4.21 -3.36 -10.99
CA ASN A 207 4.46 -4.70 -10.49
C ASN A 207 3.42 -5.08 -9.42
N VAL A 208 2.96 -6.32 -9.48
CA VAL A 208 2.14 -6.95 -8.44
C VAL A 208 3.05 -7.90 -7.68
N VAL A 209 3.16 -7.71 -6.38
CA VAL A 209 3.96 -8.57 -5.50
C VAL A 209 3.14 -9.00 -4.28
N ASP A 210 3.59 -10.05 -3.61
CA ASP A 210 3.03 -10.54 -2.34
C ASP A 210 3.63 -9.76 -1.16
N GLY A 211 2.79 -9.31 -0.24
CA GLY A 211 3.24 -8.62 0.96
C GLY A 211 3.70 -7.18 0.73
N CYS A 212 4.00 -6.47 1.82
CA CYS A 212 4.34 -5.05 1.79
C CYS A 212 5.69 -4.72 2.47
N ASP A 213 6.37 -5.69 3.08
CA ASP A 213 7.57 -5.48 3.90
C ASP A 213 8.87 -5.70 3.13
N SER A 214 8.96 -5.12 1.92
CA SER A 214 10.07 -5.34 0.98
C SER A 214 10.71 -4.04 0.50
N SER A 215 11.98 -4.10 0.10
CA SER A 215 12.67 -2.96 -0.51
C SER A 215 12.23 -2.73 -1.96
N TYR A 216 12.56 -1.55 -2.52
CA TYR A 216 12.36 -1.32 -3.96
C TYR A 216 13.17 -2.29 -4.82
N GLU A 217 14.33 -2.75 -4.32
CA GLU A 217 15.19 -3.72 -4.99
C GLU A 217 14.49 -5.08 -5.10
N ASP A 218 13.86 -5.53 -3.98
CA ASP A 218 13.08 -6.77 -3.95
C ASP A 218 11.82 -6.68 -4.82
N ILE A 219 11.10 -5.55 -4.79
CA ILE A 219 9.87 -5.29 -5.56
C ILE A 219 10.15 -5.22 -7.07
N ASP A 220 11.36 -4.81 -7.46
CA ASP A 220 11.76 -4.69 -8.87
C ASP A 220 12.43 -5.95 -9.40
N ASP A 221 12.80 -6.89 -8.54
CA ASP A 221 13.34 -8.18 -8.94
C ASP A 221 12.24 -9.03 -9.62
N GLU A 222 12.49 -9.44 -10.85
CA GLU A 222 11.55 -10.22 -11.67
C GLU A 222 11.18 -11.56 -11.01
N GLU A 223 12.05 -12.13 -10.18
CA GLU A 223 11.80 -13.39 -9.47
C GLU A 223 10.74 -13.22 -8.37
N ASN A 224 10.55 -12.01 -7.87
CA ASN A 224 9.58 -11.67 -6.82
C ASN A 224 8.26 -11.12 -7.38
N VAL A 225 8.17 -10.89 -8.70
CA VAL A 225 7.00 -10.26 -9.32
C VAL A 225 6.01 -11.32 -9.79
N ILE A 226 4.80 -11.27 -9.24
CA ILE A 226 3.69 -12.13 -9.68
C ILE A 226 3.37 -11.85 -11.16
N CYS A 227 3.14 -10.58 -11.50
CA CYS A 227 2.92 -10.09 -12.86
C CYS A 227 2.87 -8.55 -12.87
N LYS A 228 2.66 -7.94 -14.05
CA LYS A 228 2.19 -6.55 -14.14
C LYS A 228 0.68 -6.48 -13.90
N VAL A 229 0.18 -5.40 -13.30
CA VAL A 229 -1.24 -5.26 -12.96
C VAL A 229 -2.17 -5.41 -14.17
N ASN A 230 -1.76 -4.94 -15.35
CA ASN A 230 -2.52 -5.10 -16.59
C ASN A 230 -2.56 -6.56 -17.12
N GLN A 231 -1.77 -7.44 -16.54
CA GLN A 231 -1.73 -8.87 -16.85
C GLN A 231 -2.45 -9.72 -15.78
N LEU A 232 -2.78 -9.13 -14.63
CA LEU A 232 -3.33 -9.85 -13.49
C LEU A 232 -4.64 -10.58 -13.86
N GLN A 233 -5.55 -9.93 -14.56
CA GLN A 233 -6.81 -10.52 -15.03
C GLN A 233 -6.61 -11.77 -15.90
N LYS A 234 -5.59 -11.75 -16.75
CA LYS A 234 -5.23 -12.91 -17.58
C LYS A 234 -4.64 -14.01 -16.72
N LYS A 235 -3.68 -13.67 -15.85
CA LYS A 235 -2.99 -14.65 -15.00
C LYS A 235 -3.98 -15.42 -14.12
N VAL A 236 -4.92 -14.72 -13.46
CA VAL A 236 -5.91 -15.38 -12.61
C VAL A 236 -6.89 -16.26 -13.40
N LYS A 237 -7.30 -15.84 -14.61
CA LYS A 237 -8.14 -16.68 -15.48
C LYS A 237 -7.43 -17.95 -15.94
N ASP A 238 -6.17 -17.83 -16.30
CA ASP A 238 -5.35 -18.97 -16.70
C ASP A 238 -5.15 -19.94 -15.51
N TYR A 239 -4.93 -19.42 -14.30
CA TYR A 239 -4.83 -20.21 -13.09
C TYR A 239 -6.10 -21.03 -12.82
N VAL A 240 -7.26 -20.37 -12.71
CA VAL A 240 -8.53 -21.05 -12.42
C VAL A 240 -8.87 -22.10 -13.48
N LYS A 241 -8.66 -21.81 -14.76
CA LYS A 241 -8.86 -22.79 -15.85
C LYS A 241 -7.99 -24.05 -15.69
N ASN A 242 -6.74 -23.89 -15.25
CA ASN A 242 -5.83 -25.00 -15.04
C ASN A 242 -6.23 -25.83 -13.80
N ALA A 243 -6.61 -25.16 -12.72
CA ALA A 243 -7.08 -25.81 -11.50
C ALA A 243 -8.33 -26.69 -11.76
N ASP A 244 -9.32 -26.17 -12.48
CA ASP A 244 -10.53 -26.94 -12.85
C ASP A 244 -10.22 -28.17 -13.73
N SER A 245 -9.25 -28.05 -14.62
CA SER A 245 -8.87 -29.16 -15.51
C SER A 245 -8.16 -30.32 -14.77
N GLN A 246 -7.67 -30.10 -13.55
CA GLN A 246 -7.03 -31.14 -12.71
C GLN A 246 -8.04 -31.88 -11.83
N ILE A 247 -9.24 -31.33 -11.64
CA ILE A 247 -10.31 -31.88 -10.82
C ILE A 247 -11.28 -32.73 -11.65
N SER A 248 -11.26 -32.57 -12.97
CA SER A 248 -12.13 -33.27 -13.94
C SER A 248 -11.49 -34.56 -14.45
#